data_e8a173cf53d2650c9bf8ccc6a86ba7bf
#
_entry.id   e8a173cf53d2650c9bf8ccc6a86ba7bf
#
_cell.length_a   1.000
_cell.length_b   1.000
_cell.length_c   1.000
_cell.angle_alpha   90.00
_cell.angle_beta   90.00
_cell.angle_gamma   90.00
#
_symmetry.space_group_name_H-M   'P 1'
#
loop_
_entity.id
_entity.type
_entity.pdbx_description
1 polymer ?
#
loop_
_entity_poly.entity_id
_entity_poly.type
_entity_poly.pdbx_seq_one_letter_code
_entity_poly.pdbx_strand_id
1 'polypeptide(L)'
;MDLFGELMEQATKMDPTNPTLFFNLGVVNYNQDKVEEAQGYYKKAIALDPAYRDAYLNLGLSILNKRVAIVEEMNKNLNNFDKYDALEQEQKDVCNEALPYLIKADSLKRTLDTVKTLLNIYDTIENDEKSD
;
A
#
# COMPACT_ATOMS: atom_id res chain seq x y z
N MET A 1 17.55 12.50 -4.67
CA MET A 1 16.43 13.26 -4.05
C MET A 1 16.56 14.71 -4.52
N ASP A 2 15.44 15.34 -4.85
CA ASP A 2 15.46 16.74 -5.26
C ASP A 2 15.55 17.68 -4.05
N LEU A 3 15.64 19.00 -4.31
CA LEU A 3 15.74 19.98 -3.23
C LEU A 3 14.56 19.90 -2.27
N PHE A 4 13.35 19.68 -2.79
CA PHE A 4 12.16 19.55 -1.94
C PHE A 4 12.32 18.37 -0.97
N GLY A 5 12.76 17.21 -1.49
CA GLY A 5 13.01 16.02 -0.66
C GLY A 5 14.09 16.25 0.37
N GLU A 6 15.18 16.93 0.01
CA GLU A 6 16.25 17.27 0.93
C GLU A 6 15.76 18.17 2.07
N LEU A 7 14.95 19.17 1.74
CA LEU A 7 14.36 20.06 2.73
C LEU A 7 13.41 19.33 3.66
N MET A 8 12.59 18.43 3.12
CA MET A 8 11.70 17.60 3.94
C MET A 8 12.47 16.72 4.90
N GLU A 9 13.56 16.11 4.43
CA GLU A 9 14.42 15.28 5.28
C GLU A 9 15.04 16.10 6.41
N GLN A 10 15.53 17.32 6.11
CA GLN A 10 16.06 18.22 7.14
C GLN A 10 14.97 18.59 8.15
N ALA A 11 13.77 18.87 7.68
CA ALA A 11 12.63 19.20 8.55
C ALA A 11 12.32 18.06 9.53
N THR A 12 12.38 16.80 9.08
CA THR A 12 12.12 15.66 9.97
C THR A 12 13.23 15.49 11.02
N LYS A 13 14.46 15.89 10.70
CA LYS A 13 15.56 15.89 11.68
C LYS A 13 15.39 16.99 12.72
N MET A 14 14.83 18.12 12.31
CA MET A 14 14.58 19.26 13.20
C MET A 14 13.34 19.04 14.07
N ASP A 15 12.37 18.27 13.57
CA ASP A 15 11.11 17.98 14.28
C ASP A 15 10.80 16.48 14.16
N PRO A 16 11.56 15.62 14.89
CA PRO A 16 11.50 14.17 14.70
C PRO A 16 10.22 13.51 15.22
N THR A 17 9.36 14.25 15.90
CA THR A 17 8.11 13.72 16.44
C THR A 17 6.87 14.18 15.67
N ASN A 18 7.06 14.84 14.52
CA ASN A 18 5.95 15.34 13.71
C ASN A 18 5.56 14.32 12.63
N PRO A 19 4.45 13.60 12.80
CA PRO A 19 4.08 12.54 11.84
C PRO A 19 3.80 13.07 10.44
N THR A 20 3.31 14.30 10.30
CA THR A 20 2.99 14.89 9.00
C THR A 20 4.25 15.05 8.13
N LEU A 21 5.38 15.38 8.73
CA LEU A 21 6.64 15.52 7.99
C LEU A 21 7.08 14.15 7.43
N PHE A 22 6.99 13.08 8.22
CA PHE A 22 7.31 11.74 7.75
C PHE A 22 6.33 11.27 6.67
N PHE A 23 5.04 11.55 6.84
CA PHE A 23 4.05 11.24 5.81
C PHE A 23 4.40 11.94 4.49
N ASN A 24 4.72 13.23 4.52
CA ASN A 24 5.08 13.99 3.32
C ASN A 24 6.33 13.45 2.67
N LEU A 25 7.33 13.04 3.46
CA LEU A 25 8.54 12.42 2.92
C LEU A 25 8.24 11.08 2.26
N GLY A 26 7.28 10.34 2.81
CA GLY A 26 6.75 9.12 2.18
C GLY A 26 6.17 9.41 0.80
N VAL A 27 5.33 10.45 0.68
CA VAL A 27 4.72 10.84 -0.60
C VAL A 27 5.80 11.22 -1.62
N VAL A 28 6.81 12.01 -1.22
CA VAL A 28 7.91 12.41 -2.10
C VAL A 28 8.66 11.18 -2.63
N ASN A 29 8.98 10.24 -1.75
CA ASN A 29 9.69 9.03 -2.15
C ASN A 29 8.83 8.14 -3.07
N TYR A 30 7.55 8.00 -2.77
CA TYR A 30 6.64 7.22 -3.61
C TYR A 30 6.57 7.80 -5.03
N ASN A 31 6.49 9.12 -5.15
CA ASN A 31 6.44 9.79 -6.45
C ASN A 31 7.73 9.64 -7.26
N GLN A 32 8.83 9.29 -6.60
CA GLN A 32 10.11 9.00 -7.24
C GLN A 32 10.34 7.50 -7.45
N ASP A 33 9.29 6.69 -7.35
CA ASP A 33 9.34 5.22 -7.47
C ASP A 33 10.19 4.53 -6.39
N LYS A 34 10.45 5.23 -5.29
CA LYS A 34 11.16 4.67 -4.14
C LYS A 34 10.15 4.10 -3.15
N VAL A 35 9.52 2.98 -3.55
CA VAL A 35 8.36 2.44 -2.84
C VAL A 35 8.73 1.94 -1.43
N GLU A 36 9.85 1.23 -1.28
CA GLU A 36 10.25 0.70 0.02
C GLU A 36 10.56 1.81 1.02
N GLU A 37 11.27 2.85 0.57
CA GLU A 37 11.57 4.01 1.40
C GLU A 37 10.28 4.73 1.79
N ALA A 38 9.35 4.90 0.84
CA ALA A 38 8.06 5.52 1.11
C ALA A 38 7.30 4.76 2.20
N GLN A 39 7.25 3.44 2.10
CA GLN A 39 6.57 2.60 3.09
C GLN A 39 7.21 2.75 4.48
N GLY A 40 8.53 2.86 4.54
CA GLY A 40 9.24 3.11 5.79
C GLY A 40 8.83 4.43 6.45
N TYR A 41 8.69 5.48 5.65
CA TYR A 41 8.24 6.78 6.16
C TYR A 41 6.79 6.76 6.59
N TYR A 42 5.89 6.08 5.86
CA TYR A 42 4.50 5.92 6.29
C TYR A 42 4.41 5.18 7.62
N LYS A 43 5.20 4.11 7.79
CA LYS A 43 5.25 3.37 9.05
C LYS A 43 5.75 4.25 10.20
N LYS A 44 6.72 5.12 9.93
CA LYS A 44 7.20 6.07 10.94
C LYS A 44 6.11 7.05 11.34
N ALA A 45 5.36 7.58 10.38
CA ALA A 45 4.22 8.46 10.66
C ALA A 45 3.18 7.77 11.53
N ILE A 46 2.87 6.51 11.24
CA ILE A 46 1.91 5.71 12.01
C ILE A 46 2.42 5.46 13.43
N ALA A 47 3.73 5.19 13.59
CA ALA A 47 4.30 4.98 14.91
C ALA A 47 4.20 6.23 15.79
N LEU A 48 4.32 7.41 15.18
CA LEU A 48 4.20 8.70 15.88
C LEU A 48 2.75 9.07 16.15
N ASP A 49 1.83 8.71 15.24
CA ASP A 49 0.40 8.98 15.37
C ASP A 49 -0.41 7.78 14.89
N PRO A 50 -0.79 6.87 15.80
CA PRO A 50 -1.57 5.67 15.44
C PRO A 50 -2.96 5.94 14.85
N ALA A 51 -3.42 7.20 14.85
CA ALA A 51 -4.68 7.60 14.24
C ALA A 51 -4.49 8.36 12.91
N TYR A 52 -3.30 8.30 12.33
CA TYR A 52 -2.99 9.01 11.08
C TYR A 52 -3.54 8.24 9.88
N ARG A 53 -4.79 8.50 9.56
CA ARG A 53 -5.54 7.76 8.53
C ARG A 53 -4.84 7.72 7.18
N ASP A 54 -4.36 8.87 6.69
CA ASP A 54 -3.78 8.95 5.35
C ASP A 54 -2.49 8.13 5.22
N ALA A 55 -1.73 7.97 6.31
CA ALA A 55 -0.54 7.14 6.31
C ALA A 55 -0.91 5.65 6.18
N TYR A 56 -1.95 5.20 6.87
CA TYR A 56 -2.47 3.83 6.70
C TYR A 56 -2.96 3.61 5.27
N LEU A 57 -3.73 4.56 4.75
CA LEU A 57 -4.29 4.46 3.40
C LEU A 57 -3.17 4.35 2.36
N ASN A 58 -2.20 5.25 2.41
CA ASN A 58 -1.11 5.27 1.43
C ASN A 58 -0.21 4.04 1.55
N LEU A 59 0.04 3.58 2.77
CA LEU A 59 0.80 2.35 2.99
C LEU A 59 0.08 1.15 2.38
N GLY A 60 -1.20 1.00 2.68
CA GLY A 60 -2.01 -0.09 2.12
C GLY A 60 -2.08 -0.05 0.60
N LEU A 61 -2.32 1.13 0.02
CA LEU A 61 -2.38 1.28 -1.44
C LEU A 61 -1.03 1.02 -2.10
N SER A 62 0.08 1.41 -1.47
CA SER A 62 1.41 1.15 -2.01
C SER A 62 1.72 -0.35 -2.07
N ILE A 63 1.26 -1.11 -1.10
CA ILE A 63 1.37 -2.57 -1.09
C ILE A 63 0.47 -3.17 -2.17
N LEU A 64 -0.79 -2.73 -2.21
CA LEU A 64 -1.78 -3.23 -3.16
C LEU A 64 -1.39 -2.99 -4.61
N ASN A 65 -0.65 -1.92 -4.87
CA ASN A 65 -0.22 -1.57 -6.23
C ASN A 65 0.69 -2.63 -6.87
N LYS A 66 1.28 -3.52 -6.07
CA LYS A 66 2.05 -4.66 -6.60
C LYS A 66 1.19 -5.59 -7.47
N ARG A 67 -0.14 -5.55 -7.31
CA ARG A 67 -1.08 -6.34 -8.11
C ARG A 67 -0.99 -6.02 -9.60
N VAL A 68 -0.65 -4.80 -9.96
CA VAL A 68 -0.60 -4.39 -11.38
C VAL A 68 0.36 -5.28 -12.16
N ALA A 69 1.58 -5.45 -11.66
CA ALA A 69 2.57 -6.30 -12.31
C ALA A 69 2.18 -7.78 -12.27
N ILE A 70 1.58 -8.23 -11.16
CA ILE A 70 1.14 -9.61 -11.01
C ILE A 70 0.06 -9.94 -12.03
N VAL A 71 -0.94 -9.08 -12.18
CA VAL A 71 -2.04 -9.27 -13.14
C VAL A 71 -1.51 -9.27 -14.58
N GLU A 72 -0.57 -8.39 -14.90
CA GLU A 72 0.08 -8.40 -16.22
C GLU A 72 0.76 -9.73 -16.50
N GLU A 73 1.48 -10.28 -15.53
CA GLU A 73 2.11 -11.59 -15.69
C GLU A 73 1.09 -12.72 -15.79
N MET A 74 0.00 -12.65 -15.04
CA MET A 74 -1.09 -13.62 -15.16
C MET A 74 -1.66 -13.64 -16.57
N ASN A 75 -1.89 -12.46 -17.16
CA ASN A 75 -2.43 -12.34 -18.51
C ASN A 75 -1.48 -12.89 -19.59
N LYS A 76 -0.17 -12.90 -19.32
CA LYS A 76 0.82 -13.48 -20.22
C LYS A 76 0.94 -14.99 -20.09
N ASN A 77 0.34 -15.59 -19.07
CA ASN A 77 0.53 -17.02 -18.75
C ASN A 77 -0.81 -17.75 -18.63
N LEU A 78 -1.80 -17.35 -19.44
CA LEU A 78 -3.14 -17.97 -19.42
C LEU A 78 -3.12 -19.45 -19.78
N ASN A 79 -2.13 -19.90 -20.54
CA ASN A 79 -1.98 -21.30 -20.95
C ASN A 79 -1.02 -22.11 -20.09
N ASN A 80 -0.42 -21.49 -19.07
CA ASN A 80 0.48 -22.16 -18.14
C ASN A 80 -0.18 -22.16 -16.75
N PHE A 81 -0.91 -23.24 -16.46
CA PHE A 81 -1.73 -23.32 -15.26
C PHE A 81 -0.90 -23.24 -13.98
N ASP A 82 0.26 -23.90 -13.92
CA ASP A 82 1.10 -23.87 -12.73
C ASP A 82 1.59 -22.46 -12.41
N LYS A 83 2.04 -21.75 -13.44
CA LYS A 83 2.52 -20.38 -13.27
C LYS A 83 1.37 -19.42 -12.96
N TYR A 84 0.23 -19.59 -13.62
CA TYR A 84 -0.96 -18.78 -13.37
C TYR A 84 -1.43 -18.95 -11.92
N ASP A 85 -1.49 -20.19 -11.44
CA ASP A 85 -1.93 -20.48 -10.07
C ASP A 85 -0.97 -19.88 -9.03
N ALA A 86 0.36 -19.94 -9.29
CA ALA A 86 1.35 -19.34 -8.42
C ALA A 86 1.18 -17.81 -8.35
N LEU A 87 0.92 -17.16 -9.49
CA LEU A 87 0.68 -15.73 -9.57
C LEU A 87 -0.63 -15.33 -8.87
N GLU A 88 -1.66 -16.15 -9.01
CA GLU A 88 -2.93 -15.94 -8.33
C GLU A 88 -2.76 -15.98 -6.81
N GLN A 89 -1.97 -16.93 -6.30
CA GLN A 89 -1.63 -16.99 -4.89
C GLN A 89 -0.82 -15.77 -4.44
N GLU A 90 0.12 -15.33 -5.26
CA GLU A 90 0.89 -14.13 -5.00
C GLU A 90 -0.01 -12.88 -4.92
N GLN A 91 -1.00 -12.79 -5.80
CA GLN A 91 -2.00 -11.71 -5.77
C GLN A 91 -2.78 -11.72 -4.45
N LYS A 92 -3.21 -12.90 -4.00
CA LYS A 92 -3.88 -13.03 -2.70
C LYS A 92 -2.99 -12.59 -1.55
N ASP A 93 -1.73 -12.99 -1.58
CA ASP A 93 -0.78 -12.63 -0.52
C ASP A 93 -0.61 -11.11 -0.43
N VAL A 94 -0.54 -10.43 -1.58
CA VAL A 94 -0.48 -8.96 -1.63
C VAL A 94 -1.75 -8.34 -1.04
N CYS A 95 -2.92 -8.86 -1.41
CA CYS A 95 -4.19 -8.38 -0.86
C CYS A 95 -4.23 -8.56 0.66
N ASN A 96 -3.81 -9.69 1.17
CA ASN A 96 -3.80 -9.97 2.60
C ASN A 96 -2.80 -9.10 3.35
N GLU A 97 -1.67 -8.76 2.73
CA GLU A 97 -0.67 -7.87 3.33
C GLU A 97 -1.20 -6.43 3.44
N ALA A 98 -1.91 -5.95 2.41
CA ALA A 98 -2.47 -4.60 2.37
C ALA A 98 -3.70 -4.44 3.27
N LEU A 99 -4.46 -5.51 3.45
CA LEU A 99 -5.78 -5.47 4.07
C LEU A 99 -5.81 -4.83 5.46
N PRO A 100 -4.94 -5.17 6.43
CA PRO A 100 -5.02 -4.58 7.76
C PRO A 100 -4.84 -3.06 7.76
N TYR A 101 -4.00 -2.54 6.89
CA TYR A 101 -3.79 -1.09 6.80
C TYR A 101 -5.02 -0.38 6.21
N LEU A 102 -5.64 -0.99 5.20
CA LEU A 102 -6.82 -0.41 4.57
C LEU A 102 -8.06 -0.51 5.47
N ILE A 103 -8.20 -1.60 6.24
CA ILE A 103 -9.24 -1.72 7.26
C ILE A 103 -9.06 -0.61 8.31
N LYS A 104 -7.83 -0.38 8.76
CA LYS A 104 -7.56 0.65 9.76
C LYS A 104 -7.90 2.04 9.20
N ALA A 105 -7.50 2.34 7.96
CA ALA A 105 -7.84 3.61 7.33
C ALA A 105 -9.35 3.80 7.26
N ASP A 106 -10.10 2.78 6.85
CA ASP A 106 -11.55 2.81 6.78
C ASP A 106 -12.18 3.01 8.16
N SER A 107 -11.62 2.36 9.18
CA SER A 107 -12.13 2.50 10.56
C SER A 107 -11.96 3.90 11.10
N LEU A 108 -10.92 4.62 10.69
CA LEU A 108 -10.65 5.99 11.12
C LEU A 108 -11.53 6.99 10.36
N LYS A 109 -11.76 6.74 9.07
CA LYS A 109 -12.69 7.53 8.27
C LYS A 109 -13.11 6.73 7.04
N ARG A 110 -14.37 6.33 6.99
CA ARG A 110 -14.92 5.62 5.84
C ARG A 110 -15.21 6.59 4.70
N THR A 111 -14.76 6.22 3.49
CA THR A 111 -15.06 6.94 2.26
C THR A 111 -15.52 5.94 1.23
N LEU A 112 -16.15 6.43 0.14
CA LEU A 112 -16.52 5.56 -0.97
C LEU A 112 -15.30 4.83 -1.53
N ASP A 113 -14.16 5.52 -1.62
CA ASP A 113 -12.94 4.92 -2.14
C ASP A 113 -12.43 3.78 -1.26
N THR A 114 -12.43 3.92 0.07
CA THR A 114 -12.03 2.83 0.96
C THR A 114 -12.98 1.65 0.87
N VAL A 115 -14.29 1.90 0.79
CA VAL A 115 -15.28 0.84 0.65
C VAL A 115 -15.06 0.08 -0.65
N LYS A 116 -14.90 0.78 -1.77
CA LYS A 116 -14.66 0.13 -3.07
C LYS A 116 -13.39 -0.70 -3.06
N THR A 117 -12.31 -0.17 -2.47
CA THR A 117 -11.04 -0.88 -2.39
C THR A 117 -11.18 -2.17 -1.57
N LEU A 118 -11.83 -2.08 -0.41
CA LEU A 118 -12.05 -3.26 0.44
C LEU A 118 -12.94 -4.29 -0.24
N LEU A 119 -14.01 -3.86 -0.92
CA LEU A 119 -14.86 -4.78 -1.67
C LEU A 119 -14.07 -5.52 -2.75
N ASN A 120 -13.21 -4.81 -3.47
CA ASN A 120 -12.38 -5.43 -4.51
C ASN A 120 -11.41 -6.46 -3.92
N ILE A 121 -10.80 -6.15 -2.78
CA ILE A 121 -9.87 -7.06 -2.09
C ILE A 121 -10.60 -8.32 -1.65
N TYR A 122 -11.75 -8.19 -0.98
CA TYR A 122 -12.53 -9.34 -0.52
C TYR A 122 -13.02 -10.19 -1.69
N ASP A 123 -13.45 -9.55 -2.77
CA ASP A 123 -13.86 -10.27 -3.98
C ASP A 123 -12.70 -11.10 -4.56
N THR A 124 -11.51 -10.52 -4.61
CA THR A 124 -10.31 -11.23 -5.10
C THR A 124 -9.99 -12.45 -4.23
N ILE A 125 -10.03 -12.29 -2.91
CA ILE A 125 -9.75 -13.39 -1.97
C ILE A 125 -10.82 -14.48 -2.05
N GLU A 126 -12.09 -14.08 -2.07
CA GLU A 126 -13.23 -15.02 -2.08
C GLU A 126 -13.38 -15.78 -3.39
N ASN A 127 -13.13 -15.14 -4.52
CA ASN A 127 -13.24 -15.80 -5.82
C ASN A 127 -12.33 -17.02 -5.94
N ASP A 128 -11.15 -16.92 -5.34
CA ASP A 128 -10.21 -18.03 -5.30
C ASP A 128 -10.76 -19.21 -4.50
N GLU A 129 -11.41 -18.92 -3.38
CA GLU A 129 -12.02 -19.95 -2.54
C GLU A 129 -13.18 -20.64 -3.26
N LYS A 130 -13.90 -19.92 -4.12
CA LYS A 130 -15.03 -20.44 -4.88
C LYS A 130 -14.62 -21.25 -6.10
N SER A 131 -13.42 -21.01 -6.64
CA SER A 131 -12.95 -21.70 -7.83
C SER A 131 -12.35 -23.08 -7.54
N ASP A 132 -12.22 -23.41 -6.28
CA ASP A 132 -11.80 -24.74 -5.83
C ASP A 132 -13.03 -25.72 -5.82
#